data_04c98ca52361a12e7bbb8d46eccf626d
#
_entry.id   04c98ca52361a12e7bbb8d46eccf626d
#
_cell.length_a   1.000
_cell.length_b   1.000
_cell.length_c   1.000
_cell.angle_alpha   90.00
_cell.angle_beta   90.00
_cell.angle_gamma   90.00
#
_symmetry.space_group_name_H-M   'P 1'
#
loop_
_entity.id
_entity.type
_entity.pdbx_description
1 polymer ?
#
loop_
_entity_poly.entity_id
_entity_poly.type
_entity_poly.pdbx_seq_one_letter_code
_entity_poly.pdbx_strand_id
1 'polypeptide(L)'
;MNILLLGSGGRESALAWKLSCSPLTCKLFIAPGNGGTGNFGVNVAISPLDFIAIEEFVKTNAIDLLVVGNEDPLVAGITDYFRHRLPSLLVVGPEKAG
;
A
#
# COMPACT_ATOMS: atom_id res chain seq x y z
N MET A 1 8.76 6.44 8.44
CA MET A 1 8.19 6.48 7.08
C MET A 1 6.70 6.20 7.11
N ASN A 2 5.96 6.85 6.25
CA ASN A 2 4.53 6.63 6.11
C ASN A 2 4.30 5.60 5.00
N ILE A 3 3.47 4.60 5.28
CA ILE A 3 3.29 3.45 4.40
C ILE A 3 1.82 3.31 4.02
N LEU A 4 1.56 3.03 2.75
CA LEU A 4 0.24 2.64 2.25
C LEU A 4 0.32 1.22 1.73
N LEU A 5 -0.46 0.33 2.32
CA LEU A 5 -0.56 -1.07 1.90
C LEU A 5 -1.85 -1.26 1.11
N LEU A 6 -1.74 -1.78 -0.11
CA LEU A 6 -2.91 -2.06 -0.96
C LEU A 6 -3.30 -3.52 -0.80
N GLY A 7 -4.56 -3.75 -0.45
CA GLY A 7 -5.11 -5.08 -0.34
C GLY A 7 -6.13 -5.23 0.78
N SER A 8 -6.82 -6.37 0.81
CA SER A 8 -7.87 -6.62 1.79
C SER A 8 -7.96 -8.07 2.24
N GLY A 9 -7.09 -8.94 1.75
CA GLY A 9 -7.13 -10.37 2.09
C GLY A 9 -6.39 -10.69 3.38
N GLY A 10 -6.36 -11.98 3.74
CA GLY A 10 -5.68 -12.43 4.95
C GLY A 10 -4.18 -12.22 4.92
N ARG A 11 -3.57 -12.28 3.74
CA ARG A 11 -2.13 -12.01 3.58
C ARG A 11 -1.79 -10.56 3.92
N GLU A 12 -2.69 -9.65 3.61
CA GLU A 12 -2.52 -8.24 3.90
C GLU A 12 -2.57 -7.98 5.40
N SER A 13 -3.35 -8.76 6.16
CA SER A 13 -3.35 -8.66 7.62
C SER A 13 -1.99 -9.01 8.20
N ALA A 14 -1.35 -10.08 7.69
CA ALA A 14 -0.02 -10.48 8.14
C ALA A 14 1.03 -9.43 7.77
N LEU A 15 0.95 -8.85 6.56
CA LEU A 15 1.84 -7.78 6.13
C LEU A 15 1.64 -6.53 6.99
N ALA A 16 0.40 -6.17 7.27
CA ALA A 16 0.09 -5.01 8.10
C ALA A 16 0.67 -5.17 9.50
N TRP A 17 0.56 -6.37 10.08
CA TRP A 17 1.16 -6.64 11.37
C TRP A 17 2.68 -6.45 11.33
N LYS A 18 3.35 -7.03 10.35
CA LYS A 18 4.80 -6.90 10.21
C LYS A 18 5.22 -5.44 10.03
N LEU A 19 4.51 -4.70 9.20
CA LEU A 19 4.81 -3.30 8.96
C LEU A 19 4.58 -2.45 10.21
N SER A 20 3.53 -2.74 10.98
CA SER A 20 3.23 -2.00 12.21
C SER A 20 4.29 -2.23 13.29
N CYS A 21 4.97 -3.37 13.26
CA CYS A 21 6.03 -3.69 14.21
C CYS A 21 7.37 -3.06 13.86
N SER A 22 7.52 -2.52 12.64
CA SER A 22 8.78 -1.93 12.21
C SER A 22 9.01 -0.59 12.90
N PRO A 23 10.21 -0.35 13.48
CA PRO A 23 10.51 0.94 14.08
C PRO A 23 10.59 2.08 13.07
N LEU A 24 10.68 1.78 11.77
CA LEU A 24 10.72 2.77 10.71
C LEU A 24 9.33 3.24 10.28
N THR A 25 8.27 2.52 10.69
CA THR A 25 6.90 2.86 10.32
C THR A 25 6.35 3.93 11.26
N CYS A 26 6.08 5.11 10.73
CA CYS A 26 5.44 6.19 11.48
C CYS A 26 3.91 6.06 11.41
N LYS A 27 3.39 5.89 10.20
CA LYS A 27 1.95 5.72 9.96
C LYS A 27 1.75 4.60 8.95
N LEU A 28 0.74 3.78 9.19
CA LEU A 28 0.37 2.69 8.29
C LEU A 28 -1.10 2.85 7.89
N PHE A 29 -1.33 2.93 6.58
CA PHE A 29 -2.66 2.97 5.98
C PHE A 29 -2.86 1.73 5.12
N ILE A 30 -4.07 1.21 5.09
CA ILE A 30 -4.40 0.01 4.29
C ILE A 30 -5.61 0.34 3.41
N ALA A 31 -5.50 0.09 2.11
CA ALA A 31 -6.56 0.41 1.16
C ALA A 31 -6.93 -0.82 0.32
N PRO A 32 -8.16 -1.31 0.37
CA PRO A 32 -9.24 -0.90 1.26
C PRO A 32 -9.13 -1.48 2.66
N GLY A 33 -8.32 -2.52 2.86
CA GLY A 33 -8.16 -3.17 4.14
C GLY A 33 -9.32 -4.11 4.49
N ASN A 34 -9.28 -4.65 5.69
CA ASN A 34 -10.34 -5.50 6.24
C ASN A 34 -10.39 -5.32 7.75
N GLY A 35 -11.27 -6.07 8.44
CA GLY A 35 -11.40 -5.94 9.88
C GLY A 35 -10.12 -6.28 10.64
N GLY A 36 -9.33 -7.23 10.14
CA GLY A 36 -8.04 -7.59 10.75
C GLY A 36 -6.99 -6.51 10.57
N THR A 37 -6.93 -5.89 9.39
CA THR A 37 -5.94 -4.84 9.13
C THR A 37 -6.20 -3.57 9.92
N GLY A 38 -7.44 -3.30 10.27
CA GLY A 38 -7.80 -2.15 11.09
C GLY A 38 -7.19 -2.17 12.49
N ASN A 39 -6.73 -3.34 12.96
CA ASN A 39 -6.03 -3.46 14.24
C ASN A 39 -4.59 -2.97 14.18
N PHE A 40 -4.01 -2.85 12.99
CA PHE A 40 -2.59 -2.52 12.81
C PHE A 40 -2.37 -1.18 12.14
N GLY A 41 -3.39 -0.62 11.52
CA GLY A 41 -3.30 0.65 10.82
C GLY A 41 -4.68 1.22 10.53
N VAL A 42 -4.74 2.20 9.65
CA VAL A 42 -5.99 2.86 9.29
C VAL A 42 -6.47 2.33 7.94
N ASN A 43 -7.67 1.76 7.92
CA ASN A 43 -8.28 1.33 6.66
C ASN A 43 -8.79 2.57 5.90
N VAL A 44 -8.50 2.62 4.61
CA VAL A 44 -8.88 3.74 3.74
C VAL A 44 -9.73 3.20 2.61
N ALA A 45 -10.88 3.82 2.36
CA ALA A 45 -11.84 3.34 1.35
C ALA A 45 -11.39 3.75 -0.07
N ILE A 46 -10.30 3.16 -0.53
CA ILE A 46 -9.76 3.39 -1.87
C ILE A 46 -9.57 2.04 -2.54
N SER A 47 -10.05 1.92 -3.80
CA SER A 47 -9.82 0.71 -4.58
C SER A 47 -8.33 0.59 -4.94
N PRO A 48 -7.75 -0.63 -4.84
CA PRO A 48 -6.36 -0.84 -5.25
C PRO A 48 -6.09 -0.59 -6.73
N LEU A 49 -7.14 -0.49 -7.55
CA LEU A 49 -7.02 -0.21 -8.97
C LEU A 49 -7.30 1.25 -9.33
N ASP A 50 -7.71 2.05 -8.36
CA ASP A 50 -7.96 3.48 -8.56
C ASP A 50 -6.66 4.27 -8.35
N PHE A 51 -5.82 4.30 -9.38
CA PHE A 51 -4.49 4.89 -9.29
C PHE A 51 -4.55 6.40 -9.03
N ILE A 52 -5.56 7.09 -9.54
CA ILE A 52 -5.71 8.53 -9.32
C ILE A 52 -5.99 8.82 -7.85
N ALA A 53 -6.90 8.08 -7.23
CA ALA A 53 -7.19 8.25 -5.82
C ALA A 53 -6.00 7.88 -4.95
N ILE A 54 -5.26 6.82 -5.31
CA ILE A 54 -4.05 6.41 -4.61
C ILE A 54 -3.00 7.53 -4.70
N GLU A 55 -2.81 8.11 -5.87
CA GLU A 55 -1.85 9.19 -6.06
C GLU A 55 -2.19 10.39 -5.18
N GLU A 56 -3.44 10.80 -5.15
CA GLU A 56 -3.87 11.91 -4.30
C GLU A 56 -3.64 11.61 -2.83
N PHE A 57 -3.95 10.39 -2.39
CA PHE A 57 -3.73 9.97 -1.01
C PHE A 57 -2.24 10.02 -0.66
N VAL A 58 -1.39 9.51 -1.54
CA VAL A 58 0.06 9.50 -1.35
C VAL A 58 0.59 10.92 -1.15
N LYS A 59 0.13 11.86 -1.99
CA LYS A 59 0.57 13.25 -1.89
C LYS A 59 0.04 13.92 -0.62
N THR A 60 -1.23 13.71 -0.31
CA THR A 60 -1.88 14.35 0.84
C THR A 60 -1.30 13.88 2.17
N ASN A 61 -0.92 12.62 2.26
CA ASN A 61 -0.46 12.00 3.51
C ASN A 61 1.05 11.76 3.54
N ALA A 62 1.78 12.29 2.58
CA ALA A 62 3.24 12.16 2.50
C ALA A 62 3.70 10.70 2.62
N ILE A 63 3.10 9.83 1.82
CA ILE A 63 3.44 8.41 1.83
C ILE A 63 4.82 8.22 1.20
N ASP A 64 5.68 7.47 1.88
CA ASP A 64 7.05 7.18 1.44
C ASP A 64 7.15 5.83 0.75
N LEU A 65 6.31 4.88 1.15
CA LEU A 65 6.37 3.51 0.65
C LEU A 65 4.96 3.03 0.32
N LEU A 66 4.78 2.54 -0.91
CA LEU A 66 3.55 1.90 -1.35
C LEU A 66 3.81 0.39 -1.45
N VAL A 67 3.13 -0.40 -0.64
CA VAL A 67 3.22 -1.85 -0.65
C VAL A 67 2.00 -2.41 -1.34
N VAL A 68 2.21 -3.14 -2.44
CA VAL A 68 1.11 -3.76 -3.20
C VAL A 68 0.94 -5.19 -2.71
N GLY A 69 -0.14 -5.45 -2.00
CA GLY A 69 -0.37 -6.75 -1.37
C GLY A 69 -0.99 -7.80 -2.28
N ASN A 70 -1.53 -7.39 -3.43
CA ASN A 70 -2.11 -8.32 -4.38
C ASN A 70 -1.58 -8.04 -5.79
N GLU A 71 -1.83 -8.99 -6.72
CA GLU A 71 -1.27 -8.92 -8.06
C GLU A 71 -2.03 -8.00 -9.02
N ASP A 72 -3.32 -7.78 -8.78
CA ASP A 72 -4.16 -7.03 -9.71
C ASP A 72 -3.62 -5.63 -10.02
N PRO A 73 -3.21 -4.81 -9.04
CA PRO A 73 -2.62 -3.50 -9.36
C PRO A 73 -1.31 -3.61 -10.12
N LEU A 74 -0.50 -4.65 -9.86
CA LEU A 74 0.76 -4.86 -10.56
C LEU A 74 0.52 -5.17 -12.04
N VAL A 75 -0.45 -6.05 -12.31
CA VAL A 75 -0.83 -6.38 -13.68
C VAL A 75 -1.39 -5.16 -14.40
N ALA A 76 -2.11 -4.31 -13.69
CA ALA A 76 -2.67 -3.09 -14.25
C ALA A 76 -1.62 -1.97 -14.46
N GLY A 77 -0.36 -2.17 -14.02
CA GLY A 77 0.71 -1.24 -14.30
C GLY A 77 0.94 -0.18 -13.24
N ILE A 78 0.59 -0.44 -11.99
CA ILE A 78 0.74 0.56 -10.92
C ILE A 78 2.19 1.00 -10.72
N THR A 79 3.14 0.08 -10.86
CA THR A 79 4.56 0.39 -10.69
C THR A 79 5.02 1.41 -11.73
N ASP A 80 4.67 1.19 -13.00
CA ASP A 80 5.03 2.11 -14.07
C ASP A 80 4.31 3.45 -13.90
N TYR A 81 3.05 3.42 -13.50
CA TYR A 81 2.27 4.62 -13.27
C TYR A 81 2.98 5.55 -12.27
N PHE A 82 3.39 5.02 -11.13
CA PHE A 82 4.03 5.83 -10.09
C PHE A 82 5.49 6.13 -10.39
N ARG A 83 6.17 5.29 -11.15
CA ARG A 83 7.55 5.57 -11.55
C ARG A 83 7.63 6.85 -12.36
N HIS A 84 6.66 7.10 -13.22
CA HIS A 84 6.62 8.31 -14.05
C HIS A 84 6.07 9.52 -13.31
N ARG A 85 5.10 9.31 -12.42
CA ARG A 85 4.40 10.41 -11.77
C ARG A 85 4.99 10.79 -10.42
N LEU A 86 5.47 9.84 -9.65
CA LEU A 86 6.05 10.06 -8.32
C LEU A 86 7.33 9.25 -8.20
N PRO A 87 8.44 9.68 -8.85
CA PRO A 87 9.67 8.88 -8.86
C PRO A 87 10.33 8.71 -7.48
N SER A 88 10.00 9.56 -6.51
CA SER A 88 10.53 9.42 -5.16
C SER A 88 9.75 8.42 -4.30
N LEU A 89 8.57 7.97 -4.76
CA LEU A 89 7.79 6.97 -4.05
C LEU A 89 8.36 5.59 -4.30
N LEU A 90 8.64 4.84 -3.22
CA LEU A 90 9.04 3.44 -3.35
C LEU A 90 7.79 2.58 -3.51
N VAL A 91 7.78 1.74 -4.53
CA VAL A 91 6.67 0.82 -4.79
C VAL A 91 7.21 -0.60 -4.70
N VAL A 92 6.64 -1.40 -3.79
CA VAL A 92 7.06 -2.78 -3.55
C VAL A 92 5.84 -3.67 -3.72
N GLY A 93 6.00 -4.77 -4.45
CA GLY A 93 4.95 -5.74 -4.66
C GLY A 93 5.40 -7.14 -4.28
N PRO A 94 4.48 -8.13 -4.36
CA PRO A 94 4.84 -9.51 -4.11
C PRO A 94 5.85 -9.99 -5.15
N GLU A 95 6.79 -10.81 -4.72
CA GLU A 95 7.78 -11.36 -5.63
C GLU A 95 7.14 -12.41 -6.53
N LYS A 96 7.34 -12.26 -7.83
CA LYS A 96 6.81 -13.23 -8.79
C LYS A 96 7.43 -14.60 -8.65
N ALA A 97 8.69 -14.63 -8.29
CA ALA A 97 9.44 -15.86 -8.19
C ALA A 97 9.16 -16.61 -6.89
N GLY A 98 8.48 -15.94 -6.01
CA GLY A 98 8.12 -16.55 -4.74
C GLY A 98 7.23 -17.73 -4.94
#